data_b4baefc75007b19de6ccce8322f9c0dc
#
_entry.id   b4baefc75007b19de6ccce8322f9c0dc
#
_cell.length_a   1.000
_cell.length_b   1.000
_cell.length_c   1.000
_cell.angle_alpha   90.00
_cell.angle_beta   90.00
_cell.angle_gamma   90.00
#
_symmetry.space_group_name_H-M   'P 1'
#
loop_
_entity.id
_entity.type
_entity.pdbx_description
1 polymer ?
#
loop_
_entity_poly.entity_id
_entity_poly.type
_entity_poly.pdbx_seq_one_letter_code
_entity_poly.pdbx_strand_id
1 'polypeptide(L)'
;SWRRIPVDDLIYCQKAIPREELRYGLRSSAATGCGWIATYNALRILGKRADKEELIRWYERQLPLIHGNAGTSFWGPAVFFRRHGFRVRMELRRDRFDGLAAESKVCILFYYWRNGMKVGSHFVALHKTDRGIVGYNTYKNSTGPDHYGESLDAFLKKRGYFGCVLMGIE
;
A
#
# COMPACT_ATOMS: atom_id res chain seq x y z
N SER A 1 13.89 19.64 -4.68
CA SER A 1 14.57 18.56 -5.44
C SER A 1 14.05 17.22 -4.97
N TRP A 2 13.36 16.51 -5.83
CA TRP A 2 12.90 15.14 -5.59
C TRP A 2 14.12 14.24 -5.48
N ARG A 3 14.44 13.79 -4.27
CA ARG A 3 15.47 12.76 -4.09
C ARG A 3 14.96 11.52 -4.83
N ARG A 4 15.72 11.05 -5.83
CA ARG A 4 15.45 9.74 -6.42
C ARG A 4 15.61 8.70 -5.33
N ILE A 5 14.50 8.03 -5.00
CA ILE A 5 14.55 6.88 -4.11
C ILE A 5 15.28 5.78 -4.88
N PRO A 6 16.32 5.18 -4.29
CA PRO A 6 16.97 4.04 -4.94
C PRO A 6 15.93 2.96 -5.24
N VAL A 7 15.88 2.51 -6.46
CA VAL A 7 14.92 1.50 -6.96
C VAL A 7 14.99 0.22 -6.12
N ASP A 8 16.16 -0.09 -5.57
CA ASP A 8 16.43 -1.31 -4.80
C ASP A 8 15.83 -1.30 -3.37
N ASP A 9 15.34 -0.15 -2.90
CA ASP A 9 14.80 -0.01 -1.54
C ASP A 9 13.31 -0.26 -1.43
N LEU A 10 12.59 -0.44 -2.54
CA LEU A 10 11.15 -0.64 -2.57
C LEU A 10 10.79 -2.11 -2.80
N ILE A 11 9.66 -2.52 -2.23
CA ILE A 11 9.12 -3.86 -2.48
C ILE A 11 8.12 -3.80 -3.63
N TYR A 12 8.49 -4.39 -4.77
CA TYR A 12 7.67 -4.39 -5.99
C TYR A 12 6.80 -5.62 -6.14
N CYS A 13 7.21 -6.74 -5.55
CA CYS A 13 6.53 -8.02 -5.69
C CYS A 13 6.47 -8.76 -4.36
N GLN A 14 5.31 -8.75 -3.73
CA GLN A 14 5.07 -9.43 -2.46
C GLN A 14 5.34 -10.93 -2.53
N LYS A 15 5.05 -11.57 -3.65
CA LYS A 15 5.26 -13.01 -3.84
C LYS A 15 6.72 -13.42 -3.96
N ALA A 16 7.60 -12.50 -4.30
CA ALA A 16 9.03 -12.75 -4.36
C ALA A 16 9.69 -12.80 -2.97
N ILE A 17 8.98 -12.40 -1.91
CA ILE A 17 9.48 -12.53 -0.54
C ILE A 17 9.51 -14.02 -0.17
N PRO A 18 10.68 -14.59 0.20
CA PRO A 18 10.77 -15.98 0.60
C PRO A 18 9.84 -16.29 1.76
N ARG A 19 9.16 -17.43 1.71
CA ARG A 19 8.14 -17.80 2.71
C ARG A 19 8.67 -17.91 4.13
N GLU A 20 9.97 -18.14 4.28
CA GLU A 20 10.63 -18.37 5.56
C GLU A 20 11.26 -17.10 6.16
N GLU A 21 11.51 -16.07 5.34
CA GLU A 21 12.27 -14.89 5.79
C GLU A 21 11.41 -13.88 6.55
N LEU A 22 10.20 -13.59 6.10
CA LEU A 22 9.35 -12.59 6.73
C LEU A 22 7.94 -13.15 6.88
N ARG A 23 7.56 -13.49 8.09
CA ARG A 23 6.22 -13.96 8.43
C ARG A 23 5.37 -12.85 9.03
N TYR A 24 4.11 -12.82 8.67
CA TYR A 24 3.10 -11.96 9.27
C TYR A 24 1.99 -12.85 9.86
N GLY A 25 1.94 -12.92 11.19
CA GLY A 25 1.07 -13.86 11.89
C GLY A 25 1.44 -15.32 11.59
N LEU A 26 0.46 -16.15 11.31
CA LEU A 26 0.64 -17.57 10.96
C LEU A 26 0.93 -17.80 9.47
N ARG A 27 0.86 -16.74 8.65
CA ARG A 27 1.07 -16.80 7.20
C ARG A 27 2.33 -16.05 6.79
N SER A 28 2.86 -16.41 5.63
CA SER A 28 3.99 -15.68 5.06
C SER A 28 3.57 -14.27 4.58
N SER A 29 4.49 -13.32 4.61
CA SER A 29 4.29 -11.99 4.04
C SER A 29 3.97 -12.02 2.55
N ALA A 30 4.41 -13.06 1.83
CA ALA A 30 4.04 -13.29 0.43
C ALA A 30 2.53 -13.53 0.24
N ALA A 31 1.85 -14.04 1.27
CA ALA A 31 0.41 -14.34 1.21
C ALA A 31 -0.47 -13.21 1.75
N THR A 32 -0.05 -12.52 2.81
CA THR A 32 -0.90 -11.57 3.56
C THR A 32 -0.23 -10.24 3.91
N GLY A 33 0.98 -10.01 3.42
CA GLY A 33 1.82 -8.88 3.84
C GLY A 33 1.52 -7.53 3.21
N CYS A 34 0.49 -7.38 2.38
CA CYS A 34 0.29 -6.15 1.60
C CYS A 34 0.15 -4.87 2.45
N GLY A 35 -0.39 -4.96 3.66
CA GLY A 35 -0.54 -3.82 4.57
C GLY A 35 0.79 -3.25 5.06
N TRP A 36 1.66 -4.10 5.62
CA TRP A 36 2.97 -3.63 6.07
C TRP A 36 3.90 -3.27 4.90
N ILE A 37 3.76 -3.98 3.75
CA ILE A 37 4.53 -3.66 2.54
C ILE A 37 4.17 -2.27 2.01
N ALA A 38 2.88 -1.95 1.93
CA ALA A 38 2.45 -0.61 1.53
C ALA A 38 2.97 0.47 2.49
N THR A 39 2.96 0.20 3.79
CA THR A 39 3.52 1.10 4.81
C THR A 39 5.03 1.27 4.64
N TYR A 40 5.74 0.19 4.43
CA TYR A 40 7.18 0.21 4.15
C TYR A 40 7.49 1.07 2.92
N ASN A 41 6.83 0.80 1.82
CA ASN A 41 7.03 1.55 0.57
C ASN A 41 6.68 3.04 0.75
N ALA A 42 5.60 3.36 1.44
CA ALA A 42 5.22 4.74 1.72
C ALA A 42 6.28 5.48 2.56
N LEU A 43 6.84 4.86 3.60
CA LEU A 43 7.92 5.41 4.39
C LEU A 43 9.16 5.68 3.52
N ARG A 44 9.52 4.76 2.64
CA ARG A 44 10.67 4.93 1.74
C ARG A 44 10.44 6.06 0.74
N ILE A 45 9.22 6.19 0.21
CA ILE A 45 8.85 7.32 -0.67
C ILE A 45 8.96 8.66 0.08
N LEU A 46 8.58 8.70 1.36
CA LEU A 46 8.74 9.88 2.23
C LEU A 46 10.21 10.17 2.60
N GLY A 47 11.16 9.31 2.21
CA GLY A 47 12.57 9.44 2.58
C GLY A 47 12.86 9.06 4.03
N LYS A 48 11.98 8.29 4.65
CA LYS A 48 12.11 7.84 6.04
C LYS A 48 12.75 6.44 6.11
N ARG A 49 13.42 6.19 7.22
CA ARG A 49 13.91 4.85 7.53
C ARG A 49 12.73 3.92 7.80
N ALA A 50 12.80 2.69 7.32
CA ALA A 50 11.82 1.67 7.57
C ALA A 50 12.52 0.32 7.78
N ASP A 51 12.12 -0.39 8.82
CA ASP A 51 12.57 -1.75 9.13
C ASP A 51 11.41 -2.71 8.94
N LYS A 52 11.63 -3.73 8.11
CA LYS A 52 10.57 -4.67 7.72
C LYS A 52 10.05 -5.49 8.90
N GLU A 53 10.95 -6.00 9.74
CA GLU A 53 10.57 -6.82 10.90
C GLU A 53 9.85 -5.98 11.96
N GLU A 54 10.28 -4.75 12.16
CA GLU A 54 9.64 -3.83 13.09
C GLU A 54 8.22 -3.49 12.65
N LEU A 55 8.00 -3.24 11.35
CA LEU A 55 6.67 -3.02 10.78
C LEU A 55 5.76 -4.24 10.94
N ILE A 56 6.26 -5.43 10.65
CA ILE A 56 5.51 -6.67 10.82
C ILE A 56 5.08 -6.83 12.27
N ARG A 57 6.00 -6.67 13.22
CA ARG A 57 5.71 -6.74 14.66
C ARG A 57 4.70 -5.69 15.10
N TRP A 58 4.77 -4.48 14.55
CA TRP A 58 3.81 -3.42 14.87
C TRP A 58 2.40 -3.82 14.44
N TYR A 59 2.23 -4.28 13.21
CA TYR A 59 0.93 -4.72 12.69
C TYR A 59 0.36 -5.92 13.46
N GLU A 60 1.20 -6.87 13.82
CA GLU A 60 0.80 -8.03 14.63
C GLU A 60 0.27 -7.64 16.01
N ARG A 61 0.85 -6.62 16.65
CA ARG A 61 0.44 -6.15 17.98
C ARG A 61 -0.82 -5.30 17.97
N GLN A 62 -0.98 -4.45 16.96
CA GLN A 62 -2.03 -3.43 16.94
C GLN A 62 -3.37 -3.94 16.37
N LEU A 63 -3.32 -4.91 15.51
CA LEU A 63 -4.48 -5.37 14.75
C LEU A 63 -4.60 -6.90 14.82
N PRO A 64 -4.85 -7.45 16.02
CA PRO A 64 -4.91 -8.90 16.21
C PRO A 64 -6.20 -9.53 15.67
N LEU A 65 -6.83 -8.96 14.64
CA LEU A 65 -7.92 -9.61 13.95
C LEU A 65 -7.41 -10.91 13.32
N ILE A 66 -7.56 -11.96 14.09
CA ILE A 66 -7.24 -13.34 13.71
C ILE A 66 -5.72 -13.53 13.44
N HIS A 67 -4.86 -12.97 14.29
CA HIS A 67 -3.41 -13.19 14.26
C HIS A 67 -2.77 -13.01 12.86
N GLY A 68 -3.23 -12.01 12.10
CA GLY A 68 -2.74 -11.77 10.75
C GLY A 68 -3.29 -12.73 9.68
N ASN A 69 -4.11 -13.70 10.04
CA ASN A 69 -4.67 -14.67 9.08
C ASN A 69 -5.68 -14.06 8.11
N ALA A 70 -6.38 -12.99 8.53
CA ALA A 70 -7.32 -12.26 7.70
C ALA A 70 -6.70 -11.02 7.01
N GLY A 71 -5.37 -10.84 7.14
CA GLY A 71 -4.67 -9.67 6.63
C GLY A 71 -4.80 -8.46 7.54
N THR A 72 -4.44 -7.31 7.04
CA THR A 72 -4.47 -6.03 7.75
C THR A 72 -5.83 -5.35 7.57
N SER A 73 -6.40 -4.81 8.67
CA SER A 73 -7.61 -3.99 8.59
C SER A 73 -7.38 -2.77 7.71
N PHE A 74 -8.41 -2.35 6.95
CA PHE A 74 -8.28 -1.28 5.95
C PHE A 74 -7.78 0.07 6.51
N TRP A 75 -7.97 0.34 7.81
CA TRP A 75 -7.48 1.54 8.49
C TRP A 75 -6.09 1.40 9.11
N GLY A 76 -5.50 0.20 9.08
CA GLY A 76 -4.22 -0.09 9.73
C GLY A 76 -3.10 0.88 9.37
N PRO A 77 -2.83 1.13 8.08
CA PRO A 77 -1.81 2.11 7.69
C PRO A 77 -2.08 3.53 8.21
N ALA A 78 -3.34 3.97 8.23
CA ALA A 78 -3.71 5.29 8.76
C ALA A 78 -3.38 5.40 10.25
N VAL A 79 -3.67 4.37 11.05
CA VAL A 79 -3.32 4.34 12.47
C VAL A 79 -1.81 4.36 12.66
N PHE A 80 -1.07 3.58 11.88
CA PHE A 80 0.40 3.58 11.93
C PHE A 80 0.96 4.99 11.72
N PHE A 81 0.61 5.63 10.61
CA PHE A 81 1.17 6.93 10.26
C PHE A 81 0.76 8.03 11.26
N ARG A 82 -0.48 8.05 11.72
CA ARG A 82 -0.93 9.01 12.75
C ARG A 82 -0.17 8.84 14.06
N ARG A 83 0.06 7.63 14.51
CA ARG A 83 0.85 7.35 15.72
C ARG A 83 2.33 7.70 15.59
N HIS A 84 2.84 7.77 14.38
CA HIS A 84 4.22 8.16 14.09
C HIS A 84 4.36 9.64 13.68
N GLY A 85 3.35 10.46 13.95
CA GLY A 85 3.41 11.91 13.80
C GLY A 85 3.12 12.43 12.39
N PHE A 86 2.62 11.61 11.50
CA PHE A 86 2.20 12.01 10.15
C PHE A 86 0.76 12.49 10.13
N ARG A 87 0.47 13.46 9.27
CA ARG A 87 -0.90 13.83 8.95
C ARG A 87 -1.47 12.86 7.92
N VAL A 88 -2.65 12.31 8.20
CA VAL A 88 -3.32 11.35 7.30
C VAL A 88 -4.74 11.83 7.04
N ARG A 89 -5.07 11.93 5.76
CA ARG A 89 -6.43 12.20 5.27
C ARG A 89 -6.96 10.94 4.60
N MET A 90 -8.11 10.46 5.04
CA MET A 90 -8.80 9.32 4.44
C MET A 90 -9.91 9.83 3.52
N GLU A 91 -10.00 9.27 2.33
CA GLU A 91 -11.02 9.59 1.34
C GLU A 91 -11.71 8.32 0.85
N LEU A 92 -13.04 8.36 0.86
CA LEU A 92 -13.91 7.25 0.40
C LEU A 92 -14.57 7.57 -0.95
N ARG A 93 -14.60 8.84 -1.32
CA ARG A 93 -15.19 9.29 -2.59
C ARG A 93 -14.15 9.24 -3.70
N ARG A 94 -14.38 8.37 -4.67
CA ARG A 94 -13.46 8.14 -5.80
C ARG A 94 -13.26 9.39 -6.67
N ASP A 95 -14.28 10.22 -6.80
CA ASP A 95 -14.20 11.49 -7.54
C ASP A 95 -13.24 12.52 -6.89
N ARG A 96 -12.81 12.28 -5.66
CA ARG A 96 -11.83 13.10 -4.93
C ARG A 96 -10.43 12.49 -4.83
N PHE A 97 -10.26 11.27 -5.32
CA PHE A 97 -8.97 10.56 -5.20
C PHE A 97 -7.84 11.27 -5.94
N ASP A 98 -8.07 11.75 -7.15
CA ASP A 98 -7.04 12.44 -7.93
C ASP A 98 -6.57 13.73 -7.24
N GLY A 99 -7.49 14.49 -6.64
CA GLY A 99 -7.16 15.67 -5.84
C GLY A 99 -6.31 15.33 -4.62
N LEU A 100 -6.69 14.32 -3.86
CA LEU A 100 -5.92 13.88 -2.69
C LEU A 100 -4.53 13.37 -3.08
N ALA A 101 -4.42 12.60 -4.15
CA ALA A 101 -3.14 12.11 -4.65
C ALA A 101 -2.21 13.26 -5.09
N ALA A 102 -2.77 14.31 -5.69
CA ALA A 102 -2.00 15.49 -6.09
C ALA A 102 -1.49 16.31 -4.90
N GLU A 103 -2.24 16.36 -3.80
CA GLU A 103 -1.92 17.13 -2.59
C GLU A 103 -1.04 16.38 -1.59
N SER A 104 -0.97 15.07 -1.68
CA SER A 104 -0.25 14.21 -0.73
C SER A 104 1.14 13.87 -1.23
N LYS A 105 2.10 13.71 -0.31
CA LYS A 105 3.45 13.25 -0.64
C LYS A 105 3.48 11.79 -1.07
N VAL A 106 2.66 10.98 -0.42
CA VAL A 106 2.44 9.58 -0.74
C VAL A 106 1.01 9.21 -0.33
N CYS A 107 0.45 8.24 -1.03
CA CYS A 107 -0.85 7.67 -0.67
C CYS A 107 -0.73 6.17 -0.45
N ILE A 108 -1.60 5.63 0.37
CA ILE A 108 -1.89 4.20 0.43
C ILE A 108 -3.32 4.00 -0.03
N LEU A 109 -3.48 3.16 -1.04
CA LEU A 109 -4.77 2.76 -1.60
C LEU A 109 -5.13 1.39 -1.07
N PHE A 110 -6.34 1.27 -0.52
CA PHE A 110 -6.98 -0.01 -0.22
C PHE A 110 -8.10 -0.24 -1.22
N TYR A 111 -8.24 -1.48 -1.73
CA TYR A 111 -9.34 -1.85 -2.62
C TYR A 111 -9.66 -3.34 -2.53
N TYR A 112 -10.87 -3.69 -2.94
CA TYR A 112 -11.29 -5.05 -3.23
C TYR A 112 -11.19 -5.33 -4.72
N TRP A 113 -10.81 -6.54 -5.05
CA TRP A 113 -10.83 -7.07 -6.42
C TRP A 113 -11.69 -8.32 -6.48
N ARG A 114 -12.21 -8.62 -7.66
CA ARG A 114 -12.97 -9.84 -7.93
C ARG A 114 -12.40 -10.52 -9.16
N ASN A 115 -12.28 -11.84 -9.08
CA ASN A 115 -11.93 -12.71 -10.21
C ASN A 115 -12.83 -13.95 -10.15
N GLY A 116 -13.90 -13.97 -10.98
CA GLY A 116 -14.95 -14.96 -10.90
C GLY A 116 -15.66 -14.90 -9.55
N MET A 117 -15.67 -16.03 -8.83
CA MET A 117 -16.25 -16.12 -7.46
C MET A 117 -15.26 -15.72 -6.35
N LYS A 118 -14.00 -15.49 -6.69
CA LYS A 118 -12.99 -15.08 -5.70
C LYS A 118 -13.01 -13.57 -5.51
N VAL A 119 -13.03 -13.16 -4.25
CA VAL A 119 -12.87 -11.76 -3.83
C VAL A 119 -11.65 -11.67 -2.94
N GLY A 120 -10.81 -10.69 -3.17
CA GLY A 120 -9.68 -10.38 -2.32
C GLY A 120 -9.53 -8.89 -2.11
N SER A 121 -8.60 -8.51 -1.27
CA SER A 121 -8.26 -7.12 -1.00
C SER A 121 -6.76 -6.89 -1.13
N HIS A 122 -6.38 -5.64 -1.34
CA HIS A 122 -4.99 -5.26 -1.49
C HIS A 122 -4.72 -3.86 -0.98
N PHE A 123 -3.48 -3.63 -0.53
CA PHE A 123 -2.94 -2.32 -0.22
C PHE A 123 -1.80 -2.00 -1.16
N VAL A 124 -1.76 -0.78 -1.65
CA VAL A 124 -0.70 -0.31 -2.56
C VAL A 124 -0.23 1.07 -2.11
N ALA A 125 1.06 1.25 -1.96
CA ALA A 125 1.65 2.58 -1.87
C ALA A 125 1.75 3.18 -3.27
N LEU A 126 1.33 4.42 -3.43
CA LEU A 126 1.37 5.15 -4.69
C LEU A 126 1.67 6.63 -4.47
N HIS A 127 2.13 7.30 -5.49
CA HIS A 127 2.27 8.75 -5.48
C HIS A 127 2.12 9.33 -6.90
N LYS A 128 1.80 10.61 -6.96
CA LYS A 128 1.78 11.32 -8.22
C LYS A 128 3.20 11.80 -8.59
N THR A 129 3.58 11.55 -9.82
CA THR A 129 4.85 11.99 -10.42
C THR A 129 4.57 12.84 -11.65
N ASP A 130 5.60 13.41 -12.27
CA ASP A 130 5.51 14.11 -13.56
C ASP A 130 5.05 13.19 -14.71
N ARG A 131 5.12 11.89 -14.52
CA ARG A 131 4.66 10.86 -15.48
C ARG A 131 3.35 10.22 -15.11
N GLY A 132 2.56 10.89 -14.25
CA GLY A 132 1.29 10.37 -13.74
C GLY A 132 1.44 9.63 -12.42
N ILE A 133 0.44 8.84 -12.08
CA ILE A 133 0.38 8.10 -10.82
C ILE A 133 1.13 6.79 -10.96
N VAL A 134 1.97 6.50 -9.97
CA VAL A 134 2.81 5.32 -9.93
C VAL A 134 2.57 4.57 -8.63
N GLY A 135 2.31 3.27 -8.75
CA GLY A 135 2.12 2.36 -7.61
C GLY A 135 3.21 1.31 -7.50
N TYR A 136 3.36 0.75 -6.30
CA TYR A 136 4.40 -0.21 -5.97
C TYR A 136 3.79 -1.43 -5.32
N ASN A 137 4.14 -2.62 -5.82
CA ASN A 137 3.57 -3.90 -5.43
C ASN A 137 2.08 -4.01 -5.83
N THR A 138 1.74 -3.56 -7.03
CA THR A 138 0.36 -3.56 -7.54
C THR A 138 -0.08 -4.96 -7.97
N TYR A 139 0.77 -5.67 -8.72
CA TYR A 139 0.46 -6.97 -9.32
C TYR A 139 1.36 -8.07 -8.78
N LYS A 140 0.89 -9.30 -8.93
CA LYS A 140 1.63 -10.52 -8.50
C LYS A 140 2.98 -10.69 -9.21
N ASN A 141 3.11 -10.14 -10.40
CA ASN A 141 4.28 -10.22 -11.26
C ASN A 141 4.96 -8.87 -11.48
N SER A 142 4.65 -7.88 -10.66
CA SER A 142 5.32 -6.58 -10.74
C SER A 142 6.82 -6.73 -10.50
N THR A 143 7.63 -6.14 -11.38
CA THR A 143 9.09 -6.15 -11.30
C THR A 143 9.68 -4.76 -11.06
N GLY A 144 8.82 -3.77 -10.96
CA GLY A 144 9.17 -2.37 -10.77
C GLY A 144 7.93 -1.51 -10.52
N PRO A 145 8.04 -0.19 -10.67
CA PRO A 145 6.91 0.71 -10.57
C PRO A 145 5.85 0.40 -11.62
N ASP A 146 4.59 0.40 -11.20
CA ASP A 146 3.44 0.22 -12.10
C ASP A 146 2.80 1.57 -12.39
N HIS A 147 2.65 1.92 -13.66
CA HIS A 147 2.07 3.18 -14.09
C HIS A 147 0.56 3.07 -14.24
N TYR A 148 -0.17 3.95 -13.51
CA TYR A 148 -1.64 3.98 -13.51
C TYR A 148 -2.22 5.00 -14.50
N GLY A 149 -1.39 5.84 -15.11
CA GLY A 149 -1.83 6.96 -15.93
C GLY A 149 -2.05 8.23 -15.10
N GLU A 150 -2.76 9.20 -15.67
CA GLU A 150 -2.96 10.52 -15.06
C GLU A 150 -4.06 10.54 -13.99
N SER A 151 -5.01 9.59 -14.05
CA SER A 151 -6.16 9.54 -13.16
C SER A 151 -6.25 8.21 -12.43
N LEU A 152 -6.22 8.27 -11.11
CA LEU A 152 -6.42 7.11 -10.24
C LEU A 152 -7.85 6.56 -10.37
N ASP A 153 -8.85 7.43 -10.42
CA ASP A 153 -10.24 7.02 -10.57
C ASP A 153 -10.47 6.28 -11.90
N ALA A 154 -9.91 6.77 -12.99
CA ALA A 154 -9.98 6.10 -14.29
C ALA A 154 -9.32 4.71 -14.27
N PHE A 155 -8.17 4.61 -13.63
CA PHE A 155 -7.47 3.32 -13.45
C PHE A 155 -8.33 2.32 -12.66
N LEU A 156 -8.92 2.74 -11.53
CA LEU A 156 -9.74 1.89 -10.68
C LEU A 156 -11.00 1.40 -11.42
N LYS A 157 -11.64 2.28 -12.20
CA LYS A 157 -12.78 1.93 -13.04
C LYS A 157 -12.42 0.89 -14.10
N LYS A 158 -11.31 1.11 -14.79
CA LYS A 158 -10.82 0.19 -15.83
C LYS A 158 -10.51 -1.20 -15.25
N ARG A 159 -9.98 -1.28 -14.03
CA ARG A 159 -9.66 -2.54 -13.36
C ARG A 159 -10.86 -3.20 -12.67
N GLY A 160 -11.98 -2.48 -12.53
CA GLY A 160 -13.16 -2.99 -11.82
C GLY A 160 -12.95 -3.14 -10.30
N TYR A 161 -12.01 -2.42 -9.72
CA TYR A 161 -11.78 -2.42 -8.28
C TYR A 161 -12.88 -1.67 -7.55
N PHE A 162 -13.24 -2.14 -6.36
CA PHE A 162 -14.37 -1.61 -5.58
C PHE A 162 -14.03 -1.51 -4.10
N GLY A 163 -14.91 -0.84 -3.33
CA GLY A 163 -14.69 -0.61 -1.90
C GLY A 163 -13.39 0.13 -1.62
N CYS A 164 -13.02 1.07 -2.51
CA CYS A 164 -11.74 1.74 -2.48
C CYS A 164 -11.68 2.80 -1.39
N VAL A 165 -10.54 2.84 -0.68
CA VAL A 165 -10.20 3.87 0.30
C VAL A 165 -8.83 4.41 -0.03
N LEU A 166 -8.69 5.73 -0.12
CA LEU A 166 -7.40 6.38 -0.33
C LEU A 166 -6.96 7.12 0.94
N MET A 167 -5.75 6.86 1.37
CA MET A 167 -5.12 7.49 2.52
C MET A 167 -3.98 8.39 2.02
N GLY A 168 -4.16 9.70 2.11
CA GLY A 168 -3.12 10.67 1.78
C GLY A 168 -2.25 10.97 3.01
N ILE A 169 -0.92 10.91 2.86
CA ILE A 169 0.04 11.01 3.95
C ILE A 169 1.01 12.15 3.70
N GLU A 170 1.20 12.97 4.73
CA GLU A 170 2.13 14.12 4.76
C GLU A 170 3.00 14.11 6.01
#